data_5bdacfa4b17c54d1a1b35dfe53d72aa3
#
_entry.id   5bdacfa4b17c54d1a1b35dfe53d72aa3
#
_cell.length_a   1.000
_cell.length_b   1.000
_cell.length_c   1.000
_cell.angle_alpha   90.00
_cell.angle_beta   90.00
_cell.angle_gamma   90.00
#
_symmetry.space_group_name_H-M   'P 1'
#
loop_
_entity.id
_entity.type
_entity.pdbx_description
1 polymer ?
#
loop_
_entity_poly.entity_id
_entity_poly.type
_entity_poly.pdbx_seq_one_letter_code
_entity_poly.pdbx_strand_id
1 'polypeptide(L)'
;DCGTPINPNLTRVQAEGGILQGIGMTLTENVTYDRKGCPEENSLFQYKIPTRIDIGKINVEFENSYESTGPFGAKSIGEVVINTPLPAISDAIYNAIGTRFYELPITPEQIAMAAAENHK
;
A
#
# COMPACT_ATOMS: atom_id res chain seq x y z
N ASP A 1 14.56 5.31 -3.70
CA ASP A 1 15.76 5.34 -4.56
C ASP A 1 15.64 4.27 -5.63
N CYS A 2 15.54 4.67 -6.90
CA CYS A 2 15.52 3.79 -8.07
C CYS A 2 16.77 3.98 -8.97
N GLY A 3 17.81 4.56 -8.41
CA GLY A 3 18.96 5.00 -9.19
C GLY A 3 18.57 6.15 -10.13
N THR A 4 19.13 6.13 -11.34
CA THR A 4 18.73 7.08 -12.38
C THR A 4 17.38 6.68 -12.98
N PRO A 5 16.32 7.47 -12.84
CA PRO A 5 15.04 7.19 -13.50
C PRO A 5 15.17 7.38 -15.01
N ILE A 6 15.16 6.28 -15.78
CA ILE A 6 15.33 6.33 -17.24
C ILE A 6 14.22 7.13 -17.91
N ASN A 7 12.98 6.96 -17.46
CA ASN A 7 11.84 7.78 -17.86
C ASN A 7 11.11 8.24 -16.58
N PRO A 8 11.36 9.47 -16.11
CA PRO A 8 10.80 9.96 -14.85
C PRO A 8 9.26 9.91 -14.80
N ASN A 9 8.58 10.13 -15.91
CA ASN A 9 7.11 10.10 -15.94
C ASN A 9 6.58 8.68 -15.75
N LEU A 10 7.13 7.70 -16.45
CA LEU A 10 6.74 6.30 -16.29
C LEU A 10 7.15 5.75 -14.91
N THR A 11 8.31 6.15 -14.42
CA THR A 11 8.79 5.78 -13.08
C THR A 11 7.84 6.32 -12.00
N ARG A 12 7.35 7.55 -12.16
CA ARG A 12 6.35 8.13 -11.25
C ARG A 12 5.04 7.35 -11.28
N VAL A 13 4.51 7.06 -12.46
CA VAL A 13 3.26 6.28 -12.61
C VAL A 13 3.40 4.89 -11.97
N GLN A 14 4.55 4.25 -12.15
CA GLN A 14 4.84 2.97 -11.49
C GLN A 14 4.85 3.09 -9.96
N ALA A 15 5.49 4.14 -9.43
CA ALA A 15 5.54 4.37 -7.99
C ALA A 15 4.14 4.66 -7.42
N GLU A 16 3.36 5.53 -8.06
CA GLU A 16 1.99 5.84 -7.65
C GLU A 16 1.10 4.59 -7.66
N GLY A 17 1.20 3.77 -8.72
CA GLY A 17 0.43 2.53 -8.84
C GLY A 17 0.79 1.48 -7.78
N GLY A 18 2.08 1.29 -7.52
CA GLY A 18 2.53 0.34 -6.48
C GLY A 18 2.19 0.79 -5.07
N ILE A 19 2.30 2.09 -4.77
CA ILE A 19 1.85 2.65 -3.48
C ILE A 19 0.35 2.42 -3.29
N LEU A 20 -0.47 2.68 -4.32
CA LEU A 20 -1.91 2.45 -4.27
C LEU A 20 -2.24 0.98 -3.99
N GLN A 21 -1.55 0.07 -4.65
CA GLN A 21 -1.72 -1.36 -4.42
C GLN A 21 -1.37 -1.76 -2.98
N GLY A 22 -0.28 -1.25 -2.43
CA GLY A 22 0.10 -1.47 -1.03
C GLY A 22 -0.92 -0.90 -0.04
N ILE A 23 -1.53 0.26 -0.33
CA ILE A 23 -2.63 0.83 0.47
C ILE A 23 -3.84 -0.11 0.44
N GLY A 24 -4.22 -0.59 -0.75
CA GLY A 24 -5.35 -1.52 -0.91
C GLY A 24 -5.16 -2.80 -0.11
N MET A 25 -4.01 -3.45 -0.24
CA MET A 25 -3.66 -4.66 0.53
C MET A 25 -3.69 -4.42 2.03
N THR A 26 -3.37 -3.21 2.48
CA THR A 26 -3.33 -2.90 3.91
C THR A 26 -4.71 -2.63 4.49
N LEU A 27 -5.61 -1.96 3.74
CA LEU A 27 -6.82 -1.37 4.32
C LEU A 27 -8.13 -1.96 3.79
N THR A 28 -8.17 -2.45 2.54
CA THR A 28 -9.46 -2.73 1.88
C THR A 28 -9.54 -4.06 1.16
N GLU A 29 -8.44 -4.56 0.61
CA GLU A 29 -8.46 -5.76 -0.21
C GLU A 29 -8.42 -7.01 0.66
N ASN A 30 -9.46 -7.84 0.53
CA ASN A 30 -9.59 -9.09 1.25
C ASN A 30 -10.16 -10.15 0.31
N VAL A 31 -9.76 -11.40 0.50
CA VAL A 31 -10.34 -12.56 -0.19
C VAL A 31 -10.72 -13.58 0.86
N THR A 32 -12.01 -13.86 0.96
CA THR A 32 -12.56 -14.92 1.82
C THR A 32 -13.05 -16.10 0.98
N TYR A 33 -13.17 -17.24 1.60
CA TYR A 33 -13.57 -18.46 0.91
C TYR A 33 -14.74 -19.11 1.61
N ASP A 34 -15.70 -19.58 0.83
CA ASP A 34 -16.79 -20.40 1.33
C ASP A 34 -16.29 -21.79 1.78
N ARG A 35 -17.21 -22.61 2.34
CA ARG A 35 -16.90 -23.98 2.80
C ARG A 35 -16.45 -24.92 1.69
N LYS A 36 -16.65 -24.56 0.42
CA LYS A 36 -16.25 -25.33 -0.76
C LYS A 36 -14.93 -24.84 -1.36
N GLY A 37 -14.32 -23.79 -0.80
CA GLY A 37 -13.10 -23.19 -1.29
C GLY A 37 -13.31 -22.22 -2.47
N CYS A 38 -14.54 -21.77 -2.71
CA CYS A 38 -14.80 -20.74 -3.72
C CYS A 38 -14.62 -19.36 -3.10
N PRO A 39 -13.96 -18.40 -3.80
CA PRO A 39 -13.81 -17.04 -3.31
C PRO A 39 -15.17 -16.34 -3.25
N GLU A 40 -15.45 -15.65 -2.14
CA GLU A 40 -16.68 -14.88 -1.97
C GLU A 40 -16.58 -13.54 -2.70
N GLU A 41 -15.41 -12.91 -2.71
CA GLU A 41 -15.10 -11.69 -3.46
C GLU A 41 -14.70 -12.02 -4.90
N ASN A 42 -15.66 -12.53 -5.69
CA ASN A 42 -15.43 -13.03 -7.05
C ASN A 42 -15.64 -11.99 -8.16
N SER A 43 -15.84 -10.74 -7.81
CA SER A 43 -15.98 -9.62 -8.75
C SER A 43 -15.45 -8.33 -8.15
N LEU A 44 -15.15 -7.32 -8.99
CA LEU A 44 -14.75 -5.98 -8.53
C LEU A 44 -15.86 -5.22 -7.78
N PHE A 45 -17.05 -5.78 -7.72
CA PHE A 45 -18.11 -5.25 -6.86
C PHE A 45 -17.90 -5.62 -5.40
N GLN A 46 -17.43 -6.84 -5.11
CA GLN A 46 -17.10 -7.30 -3.76
C GLN A 46 -15.64 -7.03 -3.39
N TYR A 47 -14.70 -7.26 -4.30
CA TYR A 47 -13.28 -7.02 -4.07
C TYR A 47 -12.95 -5.53 -4.14
N LYS A 48 -12.50 -4.95 -3.03
CA LYS A 48 -12.41 -3.50 -2.84
C LYS A 48 -11.01 -2.97 -3.15
N ILE A 49 -10.73 -2.79 -4.44
CA ILE A 49 -9.54 -2.02 -4.87
C ILE A 49 -9.79 -0.54 -4.59
N PRO A 50 -8.85 0.18 -3.94
CA PRO A 50 -8.99 1.61 -3.72
C PRO A 50 -9.14 2.38 -5.04
N THR A 51 -10.04 3.34 -5.06
CA THR A 51 -10.26 4.22 -6.19
C THR A 51 -9.56 5.56 -6.00
N ARG A 52 -9.59 6.40 -7.03
CA ARG A 52 -9.01 7.75 -6.96
C ARG A 52 -9.65 8.64 -5.87
N ILE A 53 -10.87 8.32 -5.47
CA ILE A 53 -11.60 9.06 -4.42
C ILE A 53 -11.11 8.65 -3.03
N ASP A 54 -10.71 7.38 -2.88
CA ASP A 54 -10.31 6.81 -1.58
C ASP A 54 -8.92 7.24 -1.13
N ILE A 55 -8.10 7.73 -2.07
CA ILE A 55 -6.74 8.18 -1.80
C ILE A 55 -6.57 9.66 -2.12
N GLY A 56 -5.77 10.33 -1.30
CA GLY A 56 -5.35 11.69 -1.56
C GLY A 56 -4.31 11.78 -2.69
N LYS A 57 -3.60 12.89 -2.73
CA LYS A 57 -2.50 13.11 -3.66
C LYS A 57 -1.28 12.29 -3.20
N ILE A 58 -0.75 11.46 -4.08
CA ILE A 58 0.54 10.82 -3.90
C ILE A 58 1.61 11.73 -4.53
N ASN A 59 2.59 12.14 -3.72
CA ASN A 59 3.74 12.89 -4.19
C ASN A 59 4.92 11.93 -4.34
N VAL A 60 5.52 11.90 -5.52
CA VAL A 60 6.68 11.08 -5.82
C VAL A 60 7.86 11.98 -6.16
N GLU A 61 8.92 11.83 -5.40
CA GLU A 61 10.20 12.48 -5.62
C GLU A 61 11.28 11.42 -5.82
N PHE A 62 12.24 11.71 -6.68
CA PHE A 62 13.35 10.80 -6.96
C PHE A 62 14.63 11.36 -6.36
N GLU A 63 15.30 10.53 -5.57
CA GLU A 63 16.68 10.81 -5.22
C GLU A 63 17.56 10.55 -6.45
N ASN A 64 18.44 11.51 -6.75
CA ASN A 64 19.34 11.37 -7.87
C ASN A 64 20.59 10.56 -7.46
N SER A 65 20.45 9.26 -7.45
CA SER A 65 21.55 8.32 -7.21
C SER A 65 21.91 7.58 -8.50
N TYR A 66 23.18 7.29 -8.68
CA TYR A 66 23.68 6.54 -9.83
C TYR A 66 24.15 5.15 -9.38
N GLU A 67 23.53 4.09 -9.91
CA GLU A 67 23.97 2.72 -9.66
C GLU A 67 24.99 2.27 -10.72
N SER A 68 26.23 2.14 -10.31
CA SER A 68 27.34 1.86 -11.24
C SER A 68 27.25 0.48 -11.92
N THR A 69 26.52 -0.47 -11.32
CA THR A 69 26.32 -1.82 -11.86
C THR A 69 25.03 -1.97 -12.66
N GLY A 70 24.16 -0.96 -12.62
CA GLY A 70 22.89 -0.95 -13.33
C GLY A 70 22.98 -0.29 -14.71
N PRO A 71 22.09 -0.66 -15.65
CA PRO A 71 22.04 -0.04 -16.96
C PRO A 71 21.70 1.45 -16.84
N PHE A 72 22.54 2.31 -17.38
CA PHE A 72 22.42 3.77 -17.31
C PHE A 72 22.30 4.32 -15.87
N GLY A 73 22.78 3.58 -14.87
CA GLY A 73 22.69 3.96 -13.47
C GLY A 73 21.33 3.68 -12.81
N ALA A 74 20.46 2.92 -13.47
CA ALA A 74 19.12 2.59 -12.95
C ALA A 74 19.13 1.39 -12.01
N LYS A 75 18.20 1.39 -11.03
CA LYS A 75 17.79 0.25 -10.23
C LYS A 75 16.37 -0.18 -10.62
N SER A 76 15.94 -1.34 -10.11
CA SER A 76 14.57 -1.80 -10.29
C SER A 76 13.57 -0.86 -9.57
N ILE A 77 12.39 -0.66 -10.17
CA ILE A 77 11.27 0.07 -9.57
C ILE A 77 9.95 -0.72 -9.63
N GLY A 78 9.96 -1.96 -10.11
CA GLY A 78 8.74 -2.73 -10.33
C GLY A 78 7.89 -2.88 -9.07
N GLU A 79 8.32 -3.75 -8.15
CA GLU A 79 7.53 -4.13 -6.97
C GLU A 79 8.01 -3.51 -5.66
N VAL A 80 9.18 -2.87 -5.64
CA VAL A 80 9.74 -2.28 -4.42
C VAL A 80 8.82 -1.25 -3.77
N VAL A 81 8.02 -0.56 -4.56
CA VAL A 81 7.07 0.47 -4.11
C VAL A 81 5.86 -0.09 -3.36
N ILE A 82 5.56 -1.40 -3.49
CA ILE A 82 4.45 -2.06 -2.80
C ILE A 82 4.81 -2.37 -1.34
N ASN A 83 6.08 -2.56 -1.03
CA ASN A 83 6.53 -3.05 0.28
C ASN A 83 6.41 -2.00 1.39
N THR A 84 6.45 -0.73 1.07
CA THR A 84 6.54 0.36 2.06
C THR A 84 5.21 0.88 2.60
N PRO A 85 4.08 0.86 1.87
CA PRO A 85 2.81 1.38 2.39
C PRO A 85 2.31 0.65 3.63
N LEU A 86 2.42 -0.67 3.68
CA LEU A 86 1.95 -1.48 4.81
C LEU A 86 2.60 -1.07 6.14
N PRO A 87 3.93 -1.08 6.30
CA PRO A 87 4.55 -0.65 7.55
C PRO A 87 4.29 0.83 7.84
N ALA A 88 4.28 1.70 6.84
CA ALA A 88 4.01 3.12 7.03
C ALA A 88 2.59 3.38 7.57
N ILE A 89 1.57 2.70 7.02
CA ILE A 89 0.18 2.81 7.49
C ILE A 89 0.04 2.19 8.87
N SER A 90 0.62 1.02 9.11
CA SER A 90 0.59 0.36 10.43
C SER A 90 1.21 1.23 11.51
N ASP A 91 2.34 1.87 11.23
CA ASP A 91 2.97 2.80 12.17
C ASP A 91 2.18 4.10 12.34
N ALA A 92 1.55 4.62 11.29
CA ALA A 92 0.68 5.78 11.41
C ALA A 92 -0.55 5.51 12.29
N ILE A 93 -1.17 4.33 12.14
CA ILE A 93 -2.28 3.90 13.00
C ILE A 93 -1.80 3.75 14.45
N TYR A 94 -0.67 3.09 14.68
CA TYR A 94 -0.10 2.97 16.01
C TYR A 94 0.18 4.33 16.66
N ASN A 95 0.75 5.27 15.91
CA ASN A 95 1.01 6.62 16.42
C ASN A 95 -0.28 7.39 16.75
N ALA A 96 -1.37 7.10 16.03
CA ALA A 96 -2.66 7.76 16.26
C ALA A 96 -3.44 7.21 17.47
N ILE A 97 -3.45 5.88 17.65
CA ILE A 97 -4.31 5.22 18.64
C ILE A 97 -3.57 4.29 19.61
N GLY A 98 -2.27 4.12 19.50
CA GLY A 98 -1.45 3.30 20.41
C GLY A 98 -1.62 1.78 20.24
N THR A 99 -2.37 1.30 19.23
CA THR A 99 -2.63 -0.12 19.00
C THR A 99 -1.94 -0.60 17.73
N ARG A 100 -1.27 -1.78 17.80
CA ARG A 100 -0.71 -2.45 16.62
C ARG A 100 -1.63 -3.56 16.14
N PHE A 101 -1.75 -3.66 14.81
CA PHE A 101 -2.47 -4.73 14.14
C PHE A 101 -1.46 -5.66 13.47
N TYR A 102 -1.73 -6.97 13.50
CA TYR A 102 -0.85 -8.03 12.98
C TYR A 102 -1.53 -8.87 11.89
N GLU A 103 -2.76 -8.52 11.56
CA GLU A 103 -3.56 -9.17 10.52
C GLU A 103 -4.02 -8.12 9.50
N LEU A 104 -4.15 -8.52 8.24
CA LEU A 104 -4.58 -7.69 7.13
C LEU A 104 -5.87 -8.21 6.51
N PRO A 105 -6.69 -7.33 5.95
CA PRO A 105 -6.59 -5.87 5.99
C PRO A 105 -6.90 -5.30 7.37
N ILE A 106 -6.35 -4.12 7.69
CA ILE A 106 -6.70 -3.37 8.90
C ILE A 106 -7.96 -2.58 8.61
N THR A 107 -9.11 -3.08 9.05
CA THR A 107 -10.40 -2.48 8.70
C THR A 107 -10.71 -1.23 9.52
N PRO A 108 -11.55 -0.30 9.00
CA PRO A 108 -12.02 0.86 9.76
C PRO A 108 -12.69 0.49 11.08
N GLU A 109 -13.43 -0.62 11.11
CA GLU A 109 -14.11 -1.12 12.31
C GLU A 109 -13.11 -1.53 13.39
N GLN A 110 -12.05 -2.27 13.02
CA GLN A 110 -10.98 -2.65 13.95
C GLN A 110 -10.29 -1.42 14.55
N ILE A 111 -10.00 -0.42 13.71
CA ILE A 111 -9.38 0.84 14.16
C ILE A 111 -10.31 1.59 15.11
N ALA A 112 -11.60 1.72 14.77
CA ALA A 112 -12.57 2.41 15.59
C ALA A 112 -12.77 1.73 16.96
N MET A 113 -12.86 0.40 16.99
CA MET A 113 -12.98 -0.37 18.24
C MET A 113 -11.73 -0.20 19.12
N ALA A 114 -10.55 -0.33 18.57
CA ALA A 114 -9.30 -0.17 19.32
C ALA A 114 -9.14 1.27 19.85
N ALA A 115 -9.51 2.28 19.08
CA ALA A 115 -9.50 3.67 19.53
C ALA A 115 -10.46 3.91 20.70
N ALA A 116 -11.67 3.32 20.67
CA ALA A 116 -12.64 3.44 21.74
C ALA A 116 -12.20 2.75 23.06
N GLU A 117 -11.41 1.69 22.98
CA GLU A 117 -10.85 1.00 24.14
C GLU A 117 -9.76 1.81 24.82
N ASN A 118 -8.93 2.50 24.06
CA ASN A 118 -7.81 3.31 24.56
C ASN A 118 -8.23 4.66 25.15
N HIS A 119 -9.48 5.08 24.94
CA HIS A 119 -10.05 6.31 25.53
C HIS A 119 -10.83 6.08 26.84
N LYS A 120 -10.82 4.85 27.37
CA LYS A 120 -11.38 4.51 28.69
C LYS A 120 -10.30 4.58 29.77
#